data_d597b3a692837748cd893ba7c3b62b4a
#
_entry.id   d597b3a692837748cd893ba7c3b62b4a
#
_cell.length_a   1.000
_cell.length_b   1.000
_cell.length_c   1.000
_cell.angle_alpha   90.00
_cell.angle_beta   90.00
_cell.angle_gamma   90.00
#
_symmetry.space_group_name_H-M   'P 1'
#
loop_
_entity.id
_entity.type
_entity.pdbx_description
1 polymer ?
#
loop_
_entity_poly.entity_id
_entity_poly.type
_entity_poly.pdbx_seq_one_letter_code
_entity_poly.pdbx_strand_id
1 'polypeptide(L)'
;MRIKPETEQLKQAFQNLAENESFKETNERLKNGEEPHDMVKTMAMSEHVLKAMLALGDEVYPGGSLPRQLKELIILNSSIQNSCQFCTKSHIDITKGLGISDDPEAFVSERDKLNDCDQAALAYQDAIIADSNRVSQETISRLRIHFSESEIVELTFLIGYINMLNWFNNALGVEYRGELAP
;
A
#
# COMPACT_ATOMS: atom_id res chain seq x y z
N MET A 1 -9.90 16.42 -2.84
CA MET A 1 -10.71 15.21 -3.14
C MET A 1 -11.75 15.53 -4.20
N ARG A 2 -11.87 14.69 -5.26
CA ARG A 2 -12.83 14.89 -6.38
C ARG A 2 -14.22 14.36 -6.08
N ILE A 3 -14.32 13.34 -5.24
CA ILE A 3 -15.58 12.80 -4.72
C ILE A 3 -15.66 13.19 -3.25
N LYS A 4 -16.75 13.85 -2.85
CA LYS A 4 -16.99 14.22 -1.46
C LYS A 4 -17.86 13.13 -0.81
N PRO A 5 -17.34 12.44 0.21
CA PRO A 5 -18.13 11.47 0.94
C PRO A 5 -19.33 12.15 1.64
N GLU A 6 -20.51 11.56 1.49
CA GLU A 6 -21.72 12.04 2.17
C GLU A 6 -21.80 11.41 3.57
N THR A 7 -22.06 12.23 4.59
CA THR A 7 -22.04 11.82 6.00
C THR A 7 -22.93 10.63 6.30
N GLU A 8 -24.14 10.60 5.74
CA GLU A 8 -25.08 9.51 6.00
C GLU A 8 -24.65 8.18 5.33
N GLN A 9 -24.05 8.24 4.13
CA GLN A 9 -23.50 7.05 3.47
C GLN A 9 -22.31 6.50 4.25
N LEU A 10 -21.42 7.36 4.77
CA LEU A 10 -20.31 6.94 5.62
C LEU A 10 -20.80 6.26 6.90
N LYS A 11 -21.77 6.86 7.59
CA LYS A 11 -22.35 6.27 8.81
C LYS A 11 -22.94 4.90 8.53
N GLN A 12 -23.70 4.75 7.45
CA GLN A 12 -24.32 3.48 7.09
C GLN A 12 -23.26 2.41 6.74
N ALA A 13 -22.25 2.75 5.94
CA ALA A 13 -21.18 1.83 5.59
C ALA A 13 -20.40 1.39 6.84
N PHE A 14 -20.08 2.31 7.74
CA PHE A 14 -19.36 1.99 8.96
C PHE A 14 -20.20 1.17 9.94
N GLN A 15 -21.50 1.42 10.04
CA GLN A 15 -22.43 0.59 10.83
C GLN A 15 -22.51 -0.84 10.28
N ASN A 16 -22.63 -1.00 8.98
CA ASN A 16 -22.71 -2.30 8.32
C ASN A 16 -21.41 -3.13 8.48
N LEU A 17 -20.27 -2.47 8.65
CA LEU A 17 -18.97 -3.10 8.82
C LEU A 17 -18.51 -3.18 10.28
N ALA A 18 -19.32 -2.70 11.24
CA ALA A 18 -18.93 -2.62 12.66
C ALA A 18 -18.50 -3.97 13.27
N GLU A 19 -19.10 -5.07 12.81
CA GLU A 19 -18.77 -6.43 13.27
C GLU A 19 -17.73 -7.14 12.38
N ASN A 20 -17.21 -6.45 11.36
CA ASN A 20 -16.16 -7.02 10.51
C ASN A 20 -14.82 -6.94 11.21
N GLU A 21 -14.13 -8.08 11.37
CA GLU A 21 -12.83 -8.15 12.07
C GLU A 21 -11.79 -7.24 11.41
N SER A 22 -11.74 -7.21 10.08
CA SER A 22 -10.84 -6.34 9.31
C SER A 22 -11.13 -4.85 9.49
N PHE A 23 -12.28 -4.49 10.08
CA PHE A 23 -12.68 -3.09 10.34
C PHE A 23 -12.44 -2.67 11.79
N LYS A 24 -11.93 -3.55 12.62
CA LYS A 24 -11.78 -3.36 14.06
C LYS A 24 -10.94 -2.12 14.40
N GLU A 25 -9.78 -1.95 13.78
CA GLU A 25 -8.91 -0.79 14.01
C GLU A 25 -9.63 0.52 13.65
N THR A 26 -10.29 0.58 12.48
CA THR A 26 -11.07 1.74 12.07
C THR A 26 -12.21 2.03 13.05
N ASN A 27 -12.88 1.01 13.55
CA ASN A 27 -13.92 1.15 14.57
C ASN A 27 -13.38 1.68 15.91
N GLU A 28 -12.21 1.23 16.34
CA GLU A 28 -11.56 1.74 17.56
C GLU A 28 -11.23 3.22 17.42
N ARG A 29 -10.68 3.64 16.28
CA ARG A 29 -10.42 5.06 15.97
C ARG A 29 -11.70 5.88 16.00
N LEU A 30 -12.77 5.41 15.35
CA LEU A 30 -14.08 6.07 15.37
C LEU A 30 -14.65 6.22 16.79
N LYS A 31 -14.54 5.19 17.65
CA LYS A 31 -14.96 5.23 19.06
C LYS A 31 -14.18 6.25 19.86
N ASN A 32 -12.90 6.47 19.51
CA ASN A 32 -12.05 7.49 20.15
C ASN A 32 -12.30 8.90 19.61
N GLY A 33 -13.23 9.07 18.66
CA GLY A 33 -13.55 10.36 18.04
C GLY A 33 -12.55 10.78 16.95
N GLU A 34 -11.71 9.84 16.49
CA GLU A 34 -10.79 10.08 15.40
C GLU A 34 -11.50 9.90 14.04
N GLU A 35 -11.18 10.75 13.06
CA GLU A 35 -11.69 10.56 11.71
C GLU A 35 -10.91 9.48 10.97
N PRO A 36 -11.59 8.62 10.18
CA PRO A 36 -10.91 7.70 9.27
C PRO A 36 -10.15 8.49 8.19
N HIS A 37 -9.10 7.87 7.67
CA HIS A 37 -8.35 8.43 6.54
C HIS A 37 -9.27 8.73 5.34
N ASP A 38 -8.92 9.76 4.58
CA ASP A 38 -9.70 10.16 3.41
C ASP A 38 -9.85 9.02 2.38
N MET A 39 -8.87 8.13 2.26
CA MET A 39 -8.97 6.93 1.43
C MET A 39 -10.09 6.00 1.91
N VAL A 40 -10.17 5.71 3.21
CA VAL A 40 -11.22 4.87 3.80
C VAL A 40 -12.59 5.52 3.62
N LYS A 41 -12.71 6.82 3.88
CA LYS A 41 -13.95 7.58 3.65
C LYS A 41 -14.38 7.52 2.18
N THR A 42 -13.44 7.64 1.24
CA THR A 42 -13.73 7.56 -0.19
C THR A 42 -14.17 6.16 -0.60
N MET A 43 -13.51 5.11 -0.10
CA MET A 43 -13.90 3.72 -0.35
C MET A 43 -15.26 3.37 0.26
N ALA A 44 -15.59 3.95 1.41
CA ALA A 44 -16.87 3.72 2.09
C ALA A 44 -18.10 4.23 1.31
N MET A 45 -17.90 5.07 0.29
CA MET A 45 -18.96 5.43 -0.66
C MET A 45 -19.44 4.22 -1.48
N SER A 46 -18.66 3.15 -1.51
CA SER A 46 -19.05 1.83 -2.00
C SER A 46 -18.66 0.79 -0.93
N GLU A 47 -19.62 0.36 -0.13
CA GLU A 47 -19.40 -0.63 0.94
C GLU A 47 -18.68 -1.89 0.43
N HIS A 48 -19.02 -2.35 -0.79
CA HIS A 48 -18.37 -3.51 -1.41
C HIS A 48 -16.88 -3.29 -1.66
N VAL A 49 -16.49 -2.07 -2.07
CA VAL A 49 -15.09 -1.71 -2.29
C VAL A 49 -14.35 -1.67 -0.95
N LEU A 50 -14.91 -1.01 0.06
CA LEU A 50 -14.29 -0.95 1.38
C LEU A 50 -14.11 -2.35 1.97
N LYS A 51 -15.15 -3.20 1.93
CA LYS A 51 -15.09 -4.58 2.44
C LYS A 51 -14.02 -5.41 1.73
N ALA A 52 -13.91 -5.31 0.40
CA ALA A 52 -12.89 -6.01 -0.37
C ALA A 52 -11.48 -5.52 -0.01
N MET A 53 -11.33 -4.22 0.16
CA MET A 53 -10.04 -3.62 0.53
C MET A 53 -9.56 -4.00 1.92
N LEU A 54 -10.48 -4.08 2.89
CA LEU A 54 -10.14 -4.54 4.24
C LEU A 54 -9.63 -5.98 4.23
N ALA A 55 -10.34 -6.88 3.52
CA ALA A 55 -9.91 -8.27 3.38
C ALA A 55 -8.55 -8.42 2.70
N LEU A 56 -8.29 -7.62 1.65
CA LEU A 56 -6.97 -7.59 1.00
C LEU A 56 -5.89 -7.00 1.92
N GLY A 57 -6.23 -6.00 2.73
CA GLY A 57 -5.33 -5.41 3.72
C GLY A 57 -4.81 -6.46 4.69
N ASP A 58 -5.68 -7.27 5.28
CA ASP A 58 -5.30 -8.29 6.25
C ASP A 58 -4.35 -9.35 5.68
N GLU A 59 -4.54 -9.75 4.41
CA GLU A 59 -3.81 -10.86 3.79
C GLU A 59 -2.55 -10.42 3.03
N VAL A 60 -2.52 -9.19 2.52
CA VAL A 60 -1.44 -8.72 1.62
C VAL A 60 -0.55 -7.68 2.28
N TYR A 61 -1.16 -6.71 2.96
CA TYR A 61 -0.47 -5.61 3.59
C TYR A 61 -1.30 -5.03 4.75
N PRO A 62 -0.78 -5.08 5.99
CA PRO A 62 0.57 -5.50 6.41
C PRO A 62 0.81 -7.03 6.46
N GLY A 63 -0.22 -7.86 6.28
CA GLY A 63 -0.14 -9.32 6.32
C GLY A 63 0.77 -9.94 5.26
N GLY A 64 0.70 -11.27 5.13
CA GLY A 64 1.53 -12.05 4.21
C GLY A 64 2.89 -12.45 4.78
N SER A 65 3.72 -13.10 3.95
CA SER A 65 5.00 -13.70 4.36
C SER A 65 6.23 -12.80 4.12
N LEU A 66 6.13 -11.85 3.19
CA LEU A 66 7.25 -10.96 2.87
C LEU A 66 7.59 -10.02 4.04
N PRO A 67 8.89 -9.74 4.28
CA PRO A 67 9.30 -8.82 5.34
C PRO A 67 8.68 -7.43 5.18
N ARG A 68 8.26 -6.83 6.29
CA ARG A 68 7.63 -5.50 6.31
C ARG A 68 8.50 -4.43 5.63
N GLN A 69 9.79 -4.44 5.89
CA GLN A 69 10.74 -3.51 5.26
C GLN A 69 10.70 -3.60 3.73
N LEU A 70 10.70 -4.81 3.17
CA LEU A 70 10.60 -5.01 1.73
C LEU A 70 9.25 -4.51 1.19
N LYS A 71 8.15 -4.73 1.92
CA LYS A 71 6.84 -4.22 1.52
C LYS A 71 6.82 -2.69 1.46
N GLU A 72 7.36 -2.01 2.48
CA GLU A 72 7.46 -0.54 2.46
C GLU A 72 8.31 -0.03 1.29
N LEU A 73 9.43 -0.70 1.01
CA LEU A 73 10.30 -0.35 -0.13
C LEU A 73 9.54 -0.43 -1.46
N ILE A 74 8.83 -1.53 -1.70
CA ILE A 74 8.02 -1.76 -2.92
C ILE A 74 6.89 -0.74 -3.03
N ILE A 75 6.20 -0.47 -1.92
CA ILE A 75 5.08 0.47 -1.88
C ILE A 75 5.56 1.90 -2.15
N LEU A 76 6.62 2.35 -1.49
CA LEU A 76 7.20 3.67 -1.70
C LEU A 76 7.69 3.85 -3.14
N ASN A 77 8.41 2.86 -3.70
CA ASN A 77 8.88 2.93 -5.07
C ASN A 77 7.73 3.06 -6.08
N SER A 78 6.68 2.23 -5.98
CA SER A 78 5.47 2.37 -6.82
C SER A 78 4.81 3.73 -6.64
N SER A 79 4.68 4.19 -5.40
CA SER A 79 3.96 5.42 -5.08
C SER A 79 4.66 6.66 -5.64
N ILE A 80 6.00 6.67 -5.58
CA ILE A 80 6.83 7.72 -6.19
C ILE A 80 6.70 7.67 -7.72
N GLN A 81 6.86 6.51 -8.34
CA GLN A 81 6.75 6.34 -9.80
C GLN A 81 5.38 6.76 -10.32
N ASN A 82 4.30 6.42 -9.62
CA ASN A 82 2.93 6.78 -9.98
C ASN A 82 2.54 8.21 -9.52
N SER A 83 3.46 8.96 -8.90
CA SER A 83 3.19 10.30 -8.34
C SER A 83 1.96 10.34 -7.40
N CYS A 84 1.75 9.27 -6.62
CA CYS A 84 0.66 9.19 -5.65
C CYS A 84 1.03 9.93 -4.36
N GLN A 85 0.62 11.19 -4.25
CA GLN A 85 0.95 12.03 -3.08
C GLN A 85 0.41 11.47 -1.76
N PHE A 86 -0.82 10.92 -1.75
CA PHE A 86 -1.37 10.24 -0.58
C PHE A 86 -0.48 9.07 -0.15
N CYS A 87 -0.21 8.15 -1.08
CA CYS A 87 0.52 6.93 -0.79
C CYS A 87 1.98 7.21 -0.39
N THR A 88 2.66 8.10 -1.11
CA THR A 88 4.05 8.45 -0.79
C THR A 88 4.15 9.03 0.62
N LYS A 89 3.33 10.03 0.95
CA LYS A 89 3.39 10.69 2.26
C LYS A 89 3.01 9.75 3.41
N SER A 90 1.93 8.97 3.25
CA SER A 90 1.49 8.03 4.28
C SER A 90 2.53 6.95 4.56
N HIS A 91 3.18 6.41 3.51
CA HIS A 91 4.22 5.39 3.69
C HIS A 91 5.58 5.96 4.13
N ILE A 92 5.88 7.23 3.89
CA ILE A 92 6.99 7.93 4.54
C ILE A 92 6.78 7.94 6.06
N ASP A 93 5.59 8.33 6.53
CA ASP A 93 5.29 8.37 7.95
C ASP A 93 5.29 6.98 8.59
N ILE A 94 4.69 5.97 7.90
CA ILE A 94 4.73 4.58 8.36
C ILE A 94 6.16 4.06 8.45
N THR A 95 7.00 4.29 7.45
CA THR A 95 8.39 3.80 7.40
C THR A 95 9.22 4.40 8.54
N LYS A 96 9.02 5.70 8.83
CA LYS A 96 9.63 6.37 9.99
C LYS A 96 9.10 5.83 11.31
N GLY A 97 7.78 5.71 11.45
CA GLY A 97 7.14 5.21 12.68
C GLY A 97 7.55 3.77 13.04
N LEU A 98 7.86 2.96 12.04
CA LEU A 98 8.36 1.60 12.21
C LEU A 98 9.89 1.54 12.44
N GLY A 99 10.59 2.66 12.37
CA GLY A 99 12.07 2.70 12.49
C GLY A 99 12.80 1.98 11.35
N ILE A 100 12.17 1.85 10.18
CA ILE A 100 12.77 1.20 9.00
C ILE A 100 13.81 2.13 8.36
N SER A 101 13.48 3.42 8.24
CA SER A 101 14.38 4.44 7.72
C SER A 101 13.99 5.83 8.23
N ASP A 102 14.97 6.62 8.61
CA ASP A 102 14.80 8.03 8.94
C ASP A 102 14.65 8.91 7.69
N ASP A 103 15.15 8.42 6.54
CA ASP A 103 15.02 9.04 5.22
C ASP A 103 14.44 8.06 4.20
N PRO A 104 13.09 7.89 4.16
CA PRO A 104 12.44 6.96 3.27
C PRO A 104 12.59 7.27 1.78
N GLU A 105 12.83 8.52 1.40
CA GLU A 105 13.10 8.89 0.01
C GLU A 105 14.50 8.44 -0.42
N ALA A 106 15.51 8.64 0.41
CA ALA A 106 16.85 8.09 0.19
C ALA A 106 16.83 6.55 0.20
N PHE A 107 16.05 5.93 1.10
CA PHE A 107 15.88 4.48 1.17
C PHE A 107 15.42 3.85 -0.16
N VAL A 108 14.60 4.55 -0.93
CA VAL A 108 14.14 4.09 -2.25
C VAL A 108 15.12 4.48 -3.37
N SER A 109 15.70 5.68 -3.31
CA SER A 109 16.51 6.24 -4.41
C SER A 109 17.95 5.74 -4.42
N GLU A 110 18.53 5.46 -3.27
CA GLU A 110 19.93 5.01 -3.13
C GLU A 110 20.05 3.48 -3.25
N ARG A 111 19.64 2.95 -4.41
CA ARG A 111 19.52 1.51 -4.67
C ARG A 111 20.83 0.73 -4.50
N ASP A 112 21.96 1.36 -4.74
CA ASP A 112 23.30 0.79 -4.56
C ASP A 112 23.65 0.50 -3.09
N LYS A 113 22.93 1.11 -2.15
CA LYS A 113 23.07 0.85 -0.71
C LYS A 113 22.16 -0.28 -0.20
N LEU A 114 21.22 -0.73 -1.00
CA LEU A 114 20.32 -1.84 -0.66
C LEU A 114 21.05 -3.18 -0.79
N ASN A 115 20.59 -4.17 -0.03
CA ASN A 115 21.04 -5.55 -0.21
C ASN A 115 20.58 -6.13 -1.56
N ASP A 116 21.18 -7.24 -1.99
CA ASP A 116 20.92 -7.86 -3.30
C ASP A 116 19.46 -8.33 -3.45
N CYS A 117 18.82 -8.77 -2.36
CA CYS A 117 17.43 -9.18 -2.32
C CYS A 117 16.49 -8.01 -2.67
N ASP A 118 16.66 -6.88 -1.97
CA ASP A 118 15.85 -5.67 -2.17
C ASP A 118 16.07 -5.08 -3.58
N GLN A 119 17.33 -5.09 -4.05
CA GLN A 119 17.65 -4.66 -5.42
C GLN A 119 16.96 -5.55 -6.48
N ALA A 120 16.96 -6.88 -6.28
CA ALA A 120 16.30 -7.80 -7.19
C ALA A 120 14.78 -7.56 -7.23
N ALA A 121 14.16 -7.34 -6.07
CA ALA A 121 12.73 -7.04 -5.96
C ALA A 121 12.35 -5.72 -6.64
N LEU A 122 13.15 -4.65 -6.46
CA LEU A 122 12.92 -3.37 -7.14
C LEU A 122 13.12 -3.47 -8.65
N ALA A 123 14.14 -4.20 -9.11
CA ALA A 123 14.35 -4.42 -10.55
C ALA A 123 13.18 -5.19 -11.19
N TYR A 124 12.62 -6.14 -10.47
CA TYR A 124 11.42 -6.86 -10.91
C TYR A 124 10.19 -5.95 -10.94
N GLN A 125 9.99 -5.15 -9.91
CA GLN A 125 8.91 -4.17 -9.85
C GLN A 125 8.99 -3.18 -11.02
N ASP A 126 10.16 -2.62 -11.30
CA ASP A 126 10.38 -1.71 -12.40
C ASP A 126 10.06 -2.35 -13.76
N ALA A 127 10.43 -3.62 -13.94
CA ALA A 127 10.12 -4.38 -15.16
C ALA A 127 8.59 -4.57 -15.33
N ILE A 128 7.86 -4.89 -14.25
CA ILE A 128 6.40 -5.02 -14.29
C ILE A 128 5.72 -3.69 -14.62
N ILE A 129 6.16 -2.61 -13.97
CA ILE A 129 5.56 -1.27 -14.17
C ILE A 129 5.83 -0.77 -15.59
N ALA A 130 7.01 -1.06 -16.13
CA ALA A 130 7.36 -0.67 -17.50
C ALA A 130 6.53 -1.44 -18.55
N ASP A 131 6.51 -2.76 -18.48
CA ASP A 131 5.67 -3.64 -19.32
C ASP A 131 5.61 -5.04 -18.71
N SER A 132 4.51 -5.37 -18.05
CA SER A 132 4.32 -6.67 -17.39
C SER A 132 4.38 -7.87 -18.33
N ASN A 133 4.17 -7.66 -19.63
CA ASN A 133 4.28 -8.74 -20.65
C ASN A 133 5.73 -9.03 -21.06
N ARG A 134 6.67 -8.16 -20.67
CA ARG A 134 8.08 -8.24 -21.10
C ARG A 134 9.06 -8.49 -19.95
N VAL A 135 8.58 -8.97 -18.82
CA VAL A 135 9.47 -9.41 -17.73
C VAL A 135 10.38 -10.54 -18.23
N SER A 136 11.68 -10.31 -18.18
CA SER A 136 12.65 -11.27 -18.72
C SER A 136 12.85 -12.49 -17.82
N GLN A 137 13.25 -13.63 -18.43
CA GLN A 137 13.62 -14.82 -17.65
C GLN A 137 14.84 -14.56 -16.74
N GLU A 138 15.72 -13.66 -17.12
CA GLU A 138 16.86 -13.24 -16.30
C GLU A 138 16.38 -12.55 -15.03
N THR A 139 15.42 -11.64 -15.12
CA THR A 139 14.81 -10.96 -13.96
C THR A 139 14.20 -11.99 -13.00
N ILE A 140 13.44 -12.95 -13.53
CA ILE A 140 12.84 -14.02 -12.70
C ILE A 140 13.93 -14.92 -12.10
N SER A 141 14.98 -15.23 -12.84
CA SER A 141 16.09 -16.05 -12.31
C SER A 141 16.84 -15.35 -11.17
N ARG A 142 17.02 -14.04 -11.24
CA ARG A 142 17.58 -13.24 -10.14
C ARG A 142 16.69 -13.25 -8.90
N LEU A 143 15.37 -13.16 -9.06
CA LEU A 143 14.44 -13.25 -7.92
C LEU A 143 14.54 -14.61 -7.22
N ARG A 144 14.63 -15.71 -7.97
CA ARG A 144 14.74 -17.07 -7.45
C ARG A 144 15.99 -17.32 -6.59
N ILE A 145 16.99 -16.45 -6.66
CA ILE A 145 18.15 -16.52 -5.76
C ILE A 145 17.75 -16.14 -4.33
N HIS A 146 16.75 -15.26 -4.17
CA HIS A 146 16.39 -14.65 -2.89
C HIS A 146 15.00 -15.02 -2.40
N PHE A 147 14.10 -15.43 -3.30
CA PHE A 147 12.68 -15.66 -3.03
C PHE A 147 12.24 -17.04 -3.50
N SER A 148 11.41 -17.69 -2.72
CA SER A 148 10.65 -18.86 -3.14
C SER A 148 9.59 -18.47 -4.19
N GLU A 149 9.06 -19.46 -4.92
CA GLU A 149 7.97 -19.23 -5.88
C GLU A 149 6.73 -18.60 -5.22
N SER A 150 6.42 -18.96 -3.98
CA SER A 150 5.32 -18.39 -3.22
C SER A 150 5.54 -16.92 -2.91
N GLU A 151 6.76 -16.54 -2.50
CA GLU A 151 7.11 -15.14 -2.21
C GLU A 151 7.14 -14.30 -3.50
N ILE A 152 7.55 -14.87 -4.64
CA ILE A 152 7.47 -14.20 -5.95
C ILE A 152 6.01 -13.91 -6.32
N VAL A 153 5.10 -14.85 -6.06
CA VAL A 153 3.65 -14.65 -6.28
C VAL A 153 3.13 -13.54 -5.37
N GLU A 154 3.47 -13.57 -4.07
CA GLU A 154 3.07 -12.53 -3.11
C GLU A 154 3.64 -11.15 -3.52
N LEU A 155 4.91 -11.08 -3.89
CA LEU A 155 5.55 -9.85 -4.37
C LEU A 155 4.86 -9.29 -5.62
N THR A 156 4.55 -10.17 -6.59
CA THR A 156 3.82 -9.78 -7.80
C THR A 156 2.45 -9.21 -7.48
N PHE A 157 1.74 -9.87 -6.56
CA PHE A 157 0.42 -9.42 -6.12
C PHE A 157 0.50 -8.07 -5.37
N LEU A 158 1.48 -7.91 -4.48
CA LEU A 158 1.72 -6.65 -3.76
C LEU A 158 1.99 -5.48 -4.72
N ILE A 159 2.79 -5.71 -5.77
CA ILE A 159 3.05 -4.70 -6.80
C ILE A 159 1.74 -4.29 -7.50
N GLY A 160 0.91 -5.25 -7.90
CA GLY A 160 -0.40 -4.98 -8.50
C GLY A 160 -1.34 -4.23 -7.54
N TYR A 161 -1.39 -4.66 -6.29
CA TYR A 161 -2.21 -4.08 -5.23
C TYR A 161 -1.88 -2.60 -5.00
N ILE A 162 -0.60 -2.26 -4.82
CA ILE A 162 -0.23 -0.86 -4.59
C ILE A 162 -0.45 0.02 -5.82
N ASN A 163 -0.23 -0.49 -7.02
CA ASN A 163 -0.52 0.25 -8.24
C ASN A 163 -2.02 0.57 -8.36
N MET A 164 -2.89 -0.40 -8.06
CA MET A 164 -4.34 -0.19 -7.99
C MET A 164 -4.70 0.93 -7.00
N LEU A 165 -4.10 0.93 -5.79
CA LEU A 165 -4.32 1.98 -4.79
C LEU A 165 -3.80 3.34 -5.23
N ASN A 166 -2.62 3.39 -5.85
CA ASN A 166 -2.07 4.63 -6.38
C ASN A 166 -3.03 5.25 -7.43
N TRP A 167 -3.53 4.45 -8.35
CA TRP A 167 -4.48 4.91 -9.38
C TRP A 167 -5.81 5.33 -8.78
N PHE A 168 -6.34 4.58 -7.81
CA PHE A 168 -7.56 4.95 -7.08
C PHE A 168 -7.40 6.32 -6.41
N ASN A 169 -6.34 6.50 -5.62
CA ASN A 169 -6.11 7.74 -4.89
C ASN A 169 -5.85 8.93 -5.84
N ASN A 170 -5.07 8.73 -6.90
CA ASN A 170 -4.79 9.76 -7.90
C ASN A 170 -6.05 10.15 -8.69
N ALA A 171 -6.82 9.17 -9.16
CA ALA A 171 -8.03 9.40 -9.95
C ALA A 171 -9.09 10.17 -9.15
N LEU A 172 -9.22 9.89 -7.84
CA LEU A 172 -10.21 10.52 -6.99
C LEU A 172 -9.69 11.73 -6.22
N GLY A 173 -8.39 12.02 -6.33
CA GLY A 173 -7.75 13.15 -5.65
C GLY A 173 -7.82 13.01 -4.14
N VAL A 174 -7.55 11.81 -3.62
CA VAL A 174 -7.51 11.54 -2.17
C VAL A 174 -6.33 12.27 -1.54
N GLU A 175 -6.55 12.93 -0.41
CA GLU A 175 -5.55 13.73 0.28
C GLU A 175 -5.07 13.03 1.56
N TYR A 176 -3.78 13.13 1.84
CA TYR A 176 -3.18 12.71 3.11
C TYR A 176 -2.89 13.94 3.97
N ARG A 177 -3.28 13.88 5.26
CA ARG A 177 -3.21 14.99 6.20
C ARG A 177 -2.32 14.74 7.41
N GLY A 178 -1.48 13.71 7.34
CA GLY A 178 -0.56 13.36 8.43
C GLY A 178 -1.17 12.45 9.49
N GLU A 179 -2.19 11.67 9.15
CA GLU A 179 -2.91 10.79 10.09
C GLU A 179 -2.06 9.62 10.60
N LEU A 180 -0.96 9.30 9.90
CA LEU A 180 -0.03 8.21 10.25
C LEU A 180 1.36 8.74 10.65
N ALA A 181 1.49 10.04 10.85
CA ALA A 181 2.74 10.62 11.34
C ALA A 181 3.06 10.08 12.74
N PRO A 182 4.36 9.74 13.03
CA PRO A 182 4.79 9.24 14.33
C PRO A 182 4.55 10.22 15.45
#